data_275891e91dc848c0a9a3ef9012dd3ba7
#
_entry.id   275891e91dc848c0a9a3ef9012dd3ba7
#
_cell.length_a   1.000
_cell.length_b   1.000
_cell.length_c   1.000
_cell.angle_alpha   90.00
_cell.angle_beta   90.00
_cell.angle_gamma   90.00
#
_symmetry.space_group_name_H-M   'P 1'
#
loop_
_entity.id
_entity.type
_entity.pdbx_description
1 polymer ?
#
loop_
_entity_poly.entity_id
_entity_poly.type
_entity_poly.pdbx_seq_one_letter_code
_entity_poly.pdbx_strand_id
1 'polypeptide(L)'
;MKAKEIDGNLLKLIITNGSIKLKNQHQQINDLNVFPVPDGDTGSNMQSTMMSGVSAIRNLENQPVEAVGKALSRGLLMGARGNSGVILSQLFSGFAKSFQSLKTADAPAFIEGLKQGVQQAYGAVINPVEGTILTVAREAADKASLYATPDADIEEVLEIYLNEAKASLNRTPELLPVLKESGVVDSGGAGLIVIIEGMISALRGEVYQEEQAKAHVAKVHDIEGEVEFGYCTEFIIQLDPEKRFNKDKLVKQLTRLGDSIVVVADDEICKVHVHTKTPGDALNLGQQYGEFATLKIENMTLQHTEILLNAESSVHEEATPTPHDVFRVEAKKKYGLISVVNGDGLHAMFKEMGVDRIIDGGQTMNPSTEDILSA
;
A
#
# COMPACT_ATOMS: atom_id res chain seq x y z
N MET A 1 -19.43 -11.81 18.63
CA MET A 1 -20.74 -11.09 18.75
C MET A 1 -21.30 -11.04 17.33
N LYS A 2 -22.50 -11.59 17.08
CA LYS A 2 -23.07 -11.57 15.72
C LYS A 2 -23.44 -10.14 15.37
N ALA A 3 -22.67 -9.51 14.45
CA ALA A 3 -22.89 -8.13 14.04
C ALA A 3 -23.81 -8.13 12.80
N LYS A 4 -25.09 -7.85 12.97
CA LYS A 4 -26.03 -7.67 11.87
C LYS A 4 -25.89 -6.33 11.16
N GLU A 5 -25.33 -5.35 11.86
CA GLU A 5 -25.07 -4.00 11.37
C GLU A 5 -23.72 -3.51 11.89
N ILE A 6 -23.06 -2.67 11.13
CA ILE A 6 -21.88 -1.92 11.56
C ILE A 6 -22.22 -0.43 11.66
N ASP A 7 -21.78 0.18 12.75
CA ASP A 7 -21.72 1.64 12.91
C ASP A 7 -20.31 2.16 12.57
N GLY A 8 -20.11 3.46 12.69
CA GLY A 8 -18.81 4.04 12.37
C GLY A 8 -17.69 3.60 13.33
N ASN A 9 -18.00 3.30 14.60
CA ASN A 9 -17.00 2.82 15.55
C ASN A 9 -16.55 1.39 15.22
N LEU A 10 -17.49 0.52 14.85
CA LEU A 10 -17.16 -0.85 14.45
C LEU A 10 -16.43 -0.86 13.09
N LEU A 11 -16.85 -0.01 12.13
CA LEU A 11 -16.12 0.16 10.88
C LEU A 11 -14.65 0.58 11.16
N LYS A 12 -14.45 1.60 12.01
CA LYS A 12 -13.12 2.04 12.41
C LYS A 12 -12.30 0.90 13.03
N LEU A 13 -12.89 0.10 13.90
CA LEU A 13 -12.24 -1.02 14.57
C LEU A 13 -11.75 -2.08 13.57
N ILE A 14 -12.66 -2.56 12.69
CA ILE A 14 -12.32 -3.62 11.73
C ILE A 14 -11.25 -3.18 10.74
N ILE A 15 -11.34 -1.94 10.22
CA ILE A 15 -10.33 -1.38 9.31
C ILE A 15 -8.97 -1.22 9.98
N THR A 16 -8.95 -0.71 11.22
CA THR A 16 -7.70 -0.54 11.97
C THR A 16 -7.03 -1.89 12.21
N ASN A 17 -7.79 -2.91 12.61
CA ASN A 17 -7.26 -4.24 12.86
C ASN A 17 -6.72 -4.92 11.58
N GLY A 18 -7.42 -4.75 10.46
CA GLY A 18 -6.94 -5.20 9.14
C GLY A 18 -5.63 -4.52 8.75
N SER A 19 -5.52 -3.21 9.00
CA SER A 19 -4.29 -2.44 8.73
C SER A 19 -3.11 -2.91 9.60
N ILE A 20 -3.32 -3.19 10.89
CA ILE A 20 -2.27 -3.68 11.79
C ILE A 20 -1.81 -5.08 11.36
N LYS A 21 -2.74 -5.97 11.02
CA LYS A 21 -2.37 -7.30 10.53
C LYS A 21 -1.54 -7.22 9.25
N LEU A 22 -1.93 -6.36 8.29
CA LEU A 22 -1.16 -6.12 7.09
C LEU A 22 0.23 -5.57 7.42
N LYS A 23 0.34 -4.62 8.35
CA LYS A 23 1.62 -4.08 8.83
C LYS A 23 2.54 -5.18 9.35
N ASN A 24 2.01 -6.12 10.12
CA ASN A 24 2.79 -7.22 10.69
C ASN A 24 3.24 -8.26 9.63
N GLN A 25 2.60 -8.29 8.46
CA GLN A 25 2.86 -9.28 7.40
C GLN A 25 3.30 -8.66 6.07
N HIS A 26 3.51 -7.33 5.99
CA HIS A 26 3.81 -6.64 4.73
C HIS A 26 5.03 -7.22 4.00
N GLN A 27 6.06 -7.65 4.76
CA GLN A 27 7.26 -8.21 4.17
C GLN A 27 7.00 -9.54 3.44
N GLN A 28 6.14 -10.41 3.99
CA GLN A 28 5.72 -11.64 3.32
C GLN A 28 4.97 -11.35 2.02
N ILE A 29 4.24 -10.23 1.96
CA ILE A 29 3.56 -9.78 0.74
C ILE A 29 4.57 -9.22 -0.26
N ASN A 30 5.60 -8.51 0.20
CA ASN A 30 6.70 -8.04 -0.64
C ASN A 30 7.40 -9.20 -1.35
N ASP A 31 7.61 -10.32 -0.65
CA ASP A 31 8.27 -11.52 -1.18
C ASP A 31 7.51 -12.19 -2.34
N LEU A 32 6.23 -11.87 -2.52
CA LEU A 32 5.39 -12.37 -3.62
C LEU A 32 5.39 -11.43 -4.83
N ASN A 33 6.02 -10.26 -4.73
CA ASN A 33 5.90 -9.21 -5.73
C ASN A 33 6.78 -9.46 -6.94
N VAL A 34 6.17 -9.97 -8.02
CA VAL A 34 6.83 -10.19 -9.32
C VAL A 34 6.13 -9.49 -10.48
N PHE A 35 4.97 -8.87 -10.26
CA PHE A 35 4.17 -8.22 -11.29
C PHE A 35 3.54 -6.91 -10.76
N PRO A 36 3.46 -5.83 -11.56
CA PRO A 36 3.99 -5.68 -12.93
C PRO A 36 5.52 -5.50 -12.97
N VAL A 37 6.15 -5.12 -11.88
CA VAL A 37 7.59 -4.93 -11.70
C VAL A 37 8.00 -5.67 -10.41
N PRO A 38 9.10 -6.44 -10.43
CA PRO A 38 9.57 -7.18 -9.25
C PRO A 38 10.42 -6.30 -8.31
N ASP A 39 9.82 -5.22 -7.81
CA ASP A 39 10.47 -4.23 -6.93
C ASP A 39 10.30 -4.55 -5.43
N GLY A 40 9.54 -5.61 -5.11
CA GLY A 40 9.39 -6.11 -3.74
C GLY A 40 8.73 -5.12 -2.79
N ASP A 41 7.85 -4.24 -3.28
CA ASP A 41 7.29 -3.13 -2.49
C ASP A 41 5.77 -3.18 -2.29
N THR A 42 5.05 -4.14 -2.91
CA THR A 42 3.59 -4.25 -2.86
C THR A 42 3.05 -4.21 -1.44
N GLY A 43 3.60 -5.01 -0.53
CA GLY A 43 3.15 -5.06 0.87
C GLY A 43 3.39 -3.73 1.58
N SER A 44 4.54 -3.10 1.37
CA SER A 44 4.91 -1.79 1.93
C SER A 44 4.00 -0.67 1.41
N ASN A 45 3.67 -0.69 0.13
CA ASN A 45 2.76 0.27 -0.50
C ASN A 45 1.34 0.13 0.03
N MET A 46 0.82 -1.09 0.12
CA MET A 46 -0.51 -1.37 0.68
C MET A 46 -0.57 -0.99 2.17
N GLN A 47 0.46 -1.33 2.96
CA GLN A 47 0.56 -0.99 4.37
C GLN A 47 0.57 0.53 4.60
N SER A 48 1.41 1.27 3.87
CA SER A 48 1.47 2.74 3.97
C SER A 48 0.14 3.39 3.58
N THR A 49 -0.53 2.86 2.56
CA THR A 49 -1.85 3.30 2.12
C THR A 49 -2.89 3.08 3.22
N MET A 50 -2.96 1.88 3.81
CA MET A 50 -3.89 1.57 4.90
C MET A 50 -3.65 2.43 6.14
N MET A 51 -2.39 2.66 6.51
CA MET A 51 -2.04 3.52 7.65
C MET A 51 -2.53 4.96 7.45
N SER A 52 -2.43 5.50 6.25
CA SER A 52 -2.94 6.84 5.93
C SER A 52 -4.47 6.90 6.08
N GLY A 53 -5.19 5.87 5.61
CA GLY A 53 -6.63 5.74 5.82
C GLY A 53 -7.00 5.66 7.31
N VAL A 54 -6.32 4.81 8.08
CA VAL A 54 -6.53 4.66 9.52
C VAL A 54 -6.25 5.96 10.26
N SER A 55 -5.19 6.69 9.88
CA SER A 55 -4.88 8.00 10.47
C SER A 55 -6.01 9.00 10.27
N ALA A 56 -6.65 9.01 9.10
CA ALA A 56 -7.76 9.92 8.78
C ALA A 56 -9.02 9.65 9.63
N ILE A 57 -9.24 8.40 10.08
CA ILE A 57 -10.41 8.02 10.88
C ILE A 57 -10.13 7.91 12.38
N ARG A 58 -8.87 8.02 12.81
CA ARG A 58 -8.43 7.78 14.20
C ARG A 58 -9.27 8.53 15.22
N ASN A 59 -9.51 9.82 14.98
CA ASN A 59 -10.16 10.72 15.92
C ASN A 59 -11.69 10.84 15.70
N LEU A 60 -12.26 10.03 14.82
CA LEU A 60 -13.71 10.02 14.56
C LEU A 60 -14.38 9.05 15.55
N GLU A 61 -15.01 9.61 16.59
CA GLU A 61 -15.75 8.86 17.59
C GLU A 61 -17.27 9.10 17.43
N ASN A 62 -18.05 8.02 17.55
CA ASN A 62 -19.51 8.07 17.48
C ASN A 62 -20.06 8.76 16.21
N GLN A 63 -19.30 8.67 15.10
CA GLN A 63 -19.74 9.19 13.82
C GLN A 63 -20.54 8.14 13.05
N PRO A 64 -21.46 8.56 12.14
CA PRO A 64 -22.14 7.64 11.24
C PRO A 64 -21.13 6.89 10.34
N VAL A 65 -21.52 5.69 9.87
CA VAL A 65 -20.70 4.88 8.96
C VAL A 65 -20.32 5.66 7.70
N GLU A 66 -21.20 6.51 7.18
CA GLU A 66 -20.93 7.41 6.05
C GLU A 66 -19.74 8.34 6.31
N ALA A 67 -19.71 9.00 7.46
CA ALA A 67 -18.66 9.96 7.79
C ALA A 67 -17.29 9.29 7.93
N VAL A 68 -17.27 8.12 8.59
CA VAL A 68 -16.04 7.30 8.73
C VAL A 68 -15.59 6.76 7.37
N GLY A 69 -16.52 6.24 6.56
CA GLY A 69 -16.22 5.75 5.21
C GLY A 69 -15.65 6.85 4.29
N LYS A 70 -16.24 8.04 4.30
CA LYS A 70 -15.76 9.19 3.52
C LYS A 70 -14.35 9.61 3.92
N ALA A 71 -14.09 9.73 5.23
CA ALA A 71 -12.76 10.09 5.74
C ALA A 71 -11.72 9.01 5.42
N LEU A 72 -12.07 7.72 5.58
CA LEU A 72 -11.25 6.58 5.21
C LEU A 72 -10.85 6.63 3.73
N SER A 73 -11.83 6.75 2.85
CA SER A 73 -11.63 6.82 1.39
C SER A 73 -10.66 7.95 1.02
N ARG A 74 -10.86 9.15 1.57
CA ARG A 74 -9.98 10.30 1.32
C ARG A 74 -8.55 10.05 1.86
N GLY A 75 -8.42 9.52 3.07
CA GLY A 75 -7.14 9.20 3.68
C GLY A 75 -6.35 8.15 2.88
N LEU A 76 -7.04 7.10 2.43
CA LEU A 76 -6.44 6.07 1.58
C LEU A 76 -5.97 6.64 0.24
N LEU A 77 -6.79 7.47 -0.43
CA LEU A 77 -6.44 8.08 -1.71
C LEU A 77 -5.21 9.00 -1.60
N MET A 78 -5.20 9.86 -0.58
CA MET A 78 -4.07 10.77 -0.34
C MET A 78 -2.77 10.04 -0.02
N GLY A 79 -2.86 8.96 0.74
CA GLY A 79 -1.71 8.16 1.14
C GLY A 79 -1.39 6.99 0.21
N ALA A 80 -2.15 6.79 -0.87
CA ALA A 80 -1.94 5.67 -1.77
C ALA A 80 -0.56 5.71 -2.43
N ARG A 81 0.11 4.55 -2.47
CA ARG A 81 1.45 4.39 -3.06
C ARG A 81 1.46 3.21 -4.02
N GLY A 82 2.18 3.36 -5.11
CA GLY A 82 2.26 2.35 -6.15
C GLY A 82 0.91 1.97 -6.76
N ASN A 83 0.91 1.09 -7.74
CA ASN A 83 -0.32 0.55 -8.33
C ASN A 83 -1.19 -0.14 -7.27
N SER A 84 -0.56 -0.95 -6.40
CA SER A 84 -1.25 -1.74 -5.37
C SER A 84 -2.00 -0.84 -4.37
N GLY A 85 -1.35 0.24 -3.90
CA GLY A 85 -2.00 1.18 -2.99
C GLY A 85 -3.11 1.98 -3.65
N VAL A 86 -2.94 2.39 -4.91
CA VAL A 86 -4.00 3.11 -5.64
C VAL A 86 -5.20 2.20 -5.87
N ILE A 87 -5.01 0.94 -6.33
CA ILE A 87 -6.10 -0.01 -6.52
C ILE A 87 -6.81 -0.30 -5.19
N LEU A 88 -6.05 -0.52 -4.11
CA LEU A 88 -6.60 -0.73 -2.77
C LEU A 88 -7.45 0.47 -2.33
N SER A 89 -6.98 1.70 -2.55
CA SER A 89 -7.73 2.92 -2.23
C SER A 89 -9.06 2.99 -2.98
N GLN A 90 -9.11 2.49 -4.23
CA GLN A 90 -10.33 2.48 -5.03
C GLN A 90 -11.31 1.39 -4.60
N LEU A 91 -10.84 0.22 -4.18
CA LEU A 91 -11.67 -0.81 -3.57
C LEU A 91 -12.41 -0.24 -2.34
N PHE A 92 -11.69 0.43 -1.45
CA PHE A 92 -12.29 1.04 -0.27
C PHE A 92 -13.11 2.31 -0.58
N SER A 93 -12.77 3.06 -1.61
CA SER A 93 -13.56 4.23 -2.03
C SER A 93 -14.94 3.81 -2.54
N GLY A 94 -15.01 2.80 -3.41
CA GLY A 94 -16.30 2.25 -3.84
C GLY A 94 -17.09 1.62 -2.69
N PHE A 95 -16.40 0.89 -1.81
CA PHE A 95 -16.99 0.34 -0.60
C PHE A 95 -17.64 1.42 0.27
N ALA A 96 -16.96 2.54 0.52
CA ALA A 96 -17.48 3.63 1.32
C ALA A 96 -18.66 4.37 0.66
N LYS A 97 -18.76 4.37 -0.68
CA LYS A 97 -19.88 5.01 -1.39
C LYS A 97 -21.22 4.36 -1.09
N SER A 98 -21.26 3.06 -0.85
CA SER A 98 -22.51 2.35 -0.49
C SER A 98 -23.09 2.81 0.85
N PHE A 99 -22.30 3.48 1.67
CA PHE A 99 -22.70 3.99 2.99
C PHE A 99 -23.26 5.41 2.96
N GLN A 100 -23.39 6.01 1.77
CA GLN A 100 -23.92 7.36 1.63
C GLN A 100 -25.31 7.47 2.25
N SER A 101 -25.51 8.47 3.09
CA SER A 101 -26.74 8.74 3.85
C SER A 101 -27.10 7.68 4.92
N LEU A 102 -26.19 6.76 5.24
CA LEU A 102 -26.41 5.72 6.26
C LEU A 102 -25.75 6.11 7.59
N LYS A 103 -26.43 5.80 8.70
CA LYS A 103 -25.85 5.86 10.04
C LYS A 103 -25.15 4.56 10.40
N THR A 104 -25.77 3.44 10.06
CA THR A 104 -25.30 2.07 10.19
C THR A 104 -25.44 1.36 8.84
N ALA A 105 -24.62 0.36 8.57
CA ALA A 105 -24.69 -0.45 7.38
C ALA A 105 -25.01 -1.90 7.76
N ASP A 106 -26.06 -2.45 7.18
CA ASP A 106 -26.42 -3.85 7.25
C ASP A 106 -25.65 -4.72 6.23
N ALA A 107 -25.88 -6.03 6.24
CA ALA A 107 -25.20 -6.93 5.33
C ALA A 107 -25.48 -6.63 3.84
N PRO A 108 -26.70 -6.29 3.39
CA PRO A 108 -26.95 -5.86 2.02
C PRO A 108 -26.13 -4.62 1.62
N ALA A 109 -26.10 -3.57 2.45
CA ALA A 109 -25.31 -2.38 2.18
C ALA A 109 -23.80 -2.67 2.16
N PHE A 110 -23.34 -3.57 3.03
CA PHE A 110 -21.94 -4.01 3.08
C PHE A 110 -21.54 -4.77 1.80
N ILE A 111 -22.37 -5.71 1.36
CA ILE A 111 -22.16 -6.48 0.11
C ILE A 111 -22.18 -5.56 -1.11
N GLU A 112 -23.12 -4.63 -1.16
CA GLU A 112 -23.17 -3.63 -2.24
C GLU A 112 -21.88 -2.80 -2.25
N GLY A 113 -21.34 -2.46 -1.06
CA GLY A 113 -20.05 -1.80 -0.93
C GLY A 113 -18.89 -2.61 -1.52
N LEU A 114 -18.83 -3.91 -1.26
CA LEU A 114 -17.80 -4.78 -1.85
C LEU A 114 -17.87 -4.76 -3.39
N LYS A 115 -19.08 -4.84 -3.96
CA LYS A 115 -19.31 -4.77 -5.41
C LYS A 115 -18.94 -3.42 -6.01
N GLN A 116 -19.36 -2.32 -5.38
CA GLN A 116 -19.01 -0.97 -5.83
C GLN A 116 -17.50 -0.72 -5.74
N GLY A 117 -16.84 -1.28 -4.72
CA GLY A 117 -15.38 -1.28 -4.61
C GLY A 117 -14.71 -1.89 -5.82
N VAL A 118 -15.16 -3.07 -6.23
CA VAL A 118 -14.65 -3.76 -7.43
C VAL A 118 -14.88 -2.92 -8.69
N GLN A 119 -16.09 -2.44 -8.90
CA GLN A 119 -16.41 -1.61 -10.08
C GLN A 119 -15.52 -0.36 -10.15
N GLN A 120 -15.31 0.30 -9.02
CA GLN A 120 -14.48 1.50 -8.96
C GLN A 120 -13.01 1.18 -9.21
N ALA A 121 -12.49 0.07 -8.68
CA ALA A 121 -11.10 -0.35 -8.89
C ALA A 121 -10.84 -0.71 -10.36
N TYR A 122 -11.73 -1.49 -11.00
CA TYR A 122 -11.62 -1.76 -12.44
C TYR A 122 -11.72 -0.50 -13.30
N GLY A 123 -12.59 0.44 -12.95
CA GLY A 123 -12.74 1.72 -13.65
C GLY A 123 -11.57 2.70 -13.45
N ALA A 124 -10.70 2.45 -12.48
CA ALA A 124 -9.53 3.27 -12.22
C ALA A 124 -8.31 2.81 -13.03
N VAL A 125 -8.21 1.53 -13.34
CA VAL A 125 -7.11 0.94 -14.10
C VAL A 125 -7.45 0.95 -15.61
N ILE A 126 -6.55 1.47 -16.42
CA ILE A 126 -6.78 1.63 -17.86
C ILE A 126 -6.84 0.27 -18.57
N ASN A 127 -5.89 -0.61 -18.22
CA ASN A 127 -5.80 -1.97 -18.75
C ASN A 127 -5.85 -2.96 -17.59
N PRO A 128 -7.04 -3.32 -17.07
CA PRO A 128 -7.15 -4.30 -15.99
C PRO A 128 -6.58 -5.64 -16.43
N VAL A 129 -5.73 -6.22 -15.58
CA VAL A 129 -5.12 -7.52 -15.82
C VAL A 129 -5.75 -8.55 -14.89
N GLU A 130 -6.24 -9.64 -15.45
CA GLU A 130 -6.77 -10.76 -14.69
C GLU A 130 -5.63 -11.59 -14.05
N GLY A 131 -5.93 -12.27 -12.95
CA GLY A 131 -4.92 -12.94 -12.12
C GLY A 131 -4.25 -12.00 -11.11
N THR A 132 -4.86 -10.84 -10.82
CA THR A 132 -4.38 -9.85 -9.86
C THR A 132 -5.40 -9.61 -8.73
N ILE A 133 -5.09 -8.71 -7.80
CA ILE A 133 -6.00 -8.23 -6.75
C ILE A 133 -7.41 -7.90 -7.29
N LEU A 134 -7.50 -7.42 -8.54
CA LEU A 134 -8.79 -7.12 -9.17
C LEU A 134 -9.64 -8.37 -9.34
N THR A 135 -9.06 -9.46 -9.84
CA THR A 135 -9.74 -10.76 -10.00
C THR A 135 -10.16 -11.31 -8.64
N VAL A 136 -9.23 -11.30 -7.68
CA VAL A 136 -9.48 -11.82 -6.32
C VAL A 136 -10.64 -11.06 -5.66
N ALA A 137 -10.64 -9.74 -5.72
CA ALA A 137 -11.70 -8.91 -5.16
C ALA A 137 -13.04 -9.14 -5.87
N ARG A 138 -13.05 -9.25 -7.21
CA ARG A 138 -14.26 -9.46 -8.02
C ARG A 138 -14.91 -10.80 -7.70
N GLU A 139 -14.15 -11.89 -7.79
CA GLU A 139 -14.70 -13.22 -7.55
C GLU A 139 -15.24 -13.40 -6.13
N ALA A 140 -14.51 -12.82 -5.15
CA ALA A 140 -14.95 -12.83 -3.76
C ALA A 140 -16.22 -12.00 -3.53
N ALA A 141 -16.35 -10.81 -4.16
CA ALA A 141 -17.53 -9.97 -4.04
C ALA A 141 -18.75 -10.60 -4.73
N ASP A 142 -18.56 -11.23 -5.90
CA ASP A 142 -19.60 -11.95 -6.62
C ASP A 142 -20.14 -13.11 -5.77
N LYS A 143 -19.24 -13.86 -5.13
CA LYS A 143 -19.62 -14.97 -4.23
C LYS A 143 -20.41 -14.46 -3.03
N ALA A 144 -19.91 -13.43 -2.35
CA ALA A 144 -20.58 -12.84 -1.19
C ALA A 144 -21.97 -12.30 -1.55
N SER A 145 -22.17 -11.80 -2.79
CA SER A 145 -23.45 -11.25 -3.24
C SER A 145 -24.59 -12.28 -3.29
N LEU A 146 -24.27 -13.59 -3.35
CA LEU A 146 -25.26 -14.66 -3.27
C LEU A 146 -25.95 -14.76 -1.90
N TYR A 147 -25.38 -14.14 -0.88
CA TYR A 147 -25.84 -14.17 0.51
C TYR A 147 -26.47 -12.85 0.96
N ALA A 148 -26.78 -11.96 0.01
CA ALA A 148 -27.40 -10.67 0.30
C ALA A 148 -28.83 -10.83 0.83
N THR A 149 -28.96 -11.17 2.12
CA THR A 149 -30.23 -11.20 2.83
C THR A 149 -30.21 -10.17 3.96
N PRO A 150 -31.38 -9.59 4.32
CA PRO A 150 -31.47 -8.64 5.43
C PRO A 150 -31.00 -9.20 6.79
N ASP A 151 -31.09 -10.52 6.94
CA ASP A 151 -30.76 -11.23 8.17
C ASP A 151 -29.33 -11.80 8.21
N ALA A 152 -28.54 -11.62 7.14
CA ALA A 152 -27.15 -12.10 7.10
C ALA A 152 -26.31 -11.44 8.21
N ASP A 153 -25.33 -12.19 8.74
CA ASP A 153 -24.32 -11.68 9.66
C ASP A 153 -23.13 -11.15 8.85
N ILE A 154 -22.64 -9.96 9.18
CA ILE A 154 -21.50 -9.33 8.45
C ILE A 154 -20.23 -10.17 8.58
N GLU A 155 -20.00 -10.83 9.73
CA GLU A 155 -18.89 -11.76 9.90
C GLU A 155 -19.01 -12.94 8.90
N GLU A 156 -20.20 -13.52 8.77
CA GLU A 156 -20.47 -14.60 7.81
C GLU A 156 -20.24 -14.15 6.36
N VAL A 157 -20.69 -12.94 6.00
CA VAL A 157 -20.44 -12.35 4.67
C VAL A 157 -18.95 -12.23 4.40
N LEU A 158 -18.18 -11.73 5.37
CA LEU A 158 -16.72 -11.60 5.23
C LEU A 158 -16.01 -12.96 5.19
N GLU A 159 -16.51 -13.98 5.90
CA GLU A 159 -15.97 -15.34 5.80
C GLU A 159 -16.18 -15.95 4.41
N ILE A 160 -17.35 -15.77 3.83
CA ILE A 160 -17.64 -16.22 2.45
C ILE A 160 -16.74 -15.48 1.47
N TYR A 161 -16.60 -14.15 1.61
CA TYR A 161 -15.69 -13.35 0.83
C TYR A 161 -14.25 -13.86 0.95
N LEU A 162 -13.77 -14.08 2.18
CA LEU A 162 -12.41 -14.56 2.46
C LEU A 162 -12.13 -15.93 1.85
N ASN A 163 -13.07 -16.86 1.98
CA ASN A 163 -12.91 -18.21 1.44
C ASN A 163 -12.79 -18.21 -0.08
N GLU A 164 -13.63 -17.42 -0.78
CA GLU A 164 -13.53 -17.29 -2.22
C GLU A 164 -12.27 -16.49 -2.61
N ALA A 165 -11.91 -15.44 -1.89
CA ALA A 165 -10.68 -14.69 -2.14
C ALA A 165 -9.45 -15.60 -2.09
N LYS A 166 -9.36 -16.50 -1.10
CA LYS A 166 -8.27 -17.50 -1.00
C LYS A 166 -8.29 -18.49 -2.17
N ALA A 167 -9.46 -18.96 -2.55
CA ALA A 167 -9.61 -19.85 -3.70
C ALA A 167 -9.21 -19.14 -5.02
N SER A 168 -9.63 -17.90 -5.21
CA SER A 168 -9.28 -17.07 -6.35
C SER A 168 -7.77 -16.77 -6.39
N LEU A 169 -7.17 -16.42 -5.24
CA LEU A 169 -5.73 -16.17 -5.12
C LEU A 169 -4.91 -17.38 -5.60
N ASN A 170 -5.29 -18.58 -5.19
CA ASN A 170 -4.62 -19.81 -5.62
C ASN A 170 -4.71 -20.07 -7.14
N ARG A 171 -5.71 -19.48 -7.82
CA ARG A 171 -5.88 -19.58 -9.28
C ARG A 171 -5.13 -18.47 -10.04
N THR A 172 -4.61 -17.46 -9.39
CA THR A 172 -3.92 -16.33 -10.06
C THR A 172 -2.77 -16.77 -10.96
N PRO A 173 -1.94 -17.82 -10.62
CA PRO A 173 -0.90 -18.31 -11.52
C PRO A 173 -1.43 -18.97 -12.80
N GLU A 174 -2.68 -19.40 -12.83
CA GLU A 174 -3.29 -19.96 -14.04
C GLU A 174 -3.75 -18.84 -15.01
N LEU A 175 -3.99 -17.63 -14.48
CA LEU A 175 -4.46 -16.48 -15.23
C LEU A 175 -3.33 -15.55 -15.68
N LEU A 176 -2.23 -15.49 -14.92
CA LEU A 176 -1.10 -14.60 -15.17
C LEU A 176 0.21 -15.41 -15.23
N PRO A 177 0.76 -15.65 -16.44
CA PRO A 177 1.89 -16.56 -16.65
C PRO A 177 3.13 -16.26 -15.80
N VAL A 178 3.48 -14.97 -15.59
CA VAL A 178 4.64 -14.58 -14.79
C VAL A 178 4.56 -15.08 -13.35
N LEU A 179 3.36 -15.16 -12.76
CA LEU A 179 3.16 -15.72 -11.42
C LEU A 179 3.46 -17.23 -11.40
N LYS A 180 3.05 -17.92 -12.46
CA LYS A 180 3.30 -19.36 -12.60
C LYS A 180 4.78 -19.65 -12.78
N GLU A 181 5.47 -18.87 -13.60
CA GLU A 181 6.91 -18.98 -13.87
C GLU A 181 7.73 -18.73 -12.60
N SER A 182 7.33 -17.74 -11.80
CA SER A 182 7.97 -17.41 -10.52
C SER A 182 7.53 -18.31 -9.35
N GLY A 183 6.52 -19.16 -9.54
CA GLY A 183 6.02 -20.06 -8.49
C GLY A 183 5.33 -19.36 -7.33
N VAL A 184 4.74 -18.18 -7.57
CA VAL A 184 4.07 -17.36 -6.56
C VAL A 184 2.62 -17.07 -6.95
N VAL A 185 1.85 -16.52 -6.00
CA VAL A 185 0.51 -15.97 -6.21
C VAL A 185 0.58 -14.45 -6.27
N ASP A 186 -0.53 -13.80 -6.68
CA ASP A 186 -0.58 -12.34 -6.74
C ASP A 186 -0.37 -11.69 -5.37
N SER A 187 0.62 -10.82 -5.25
CA SER A 187 0.98 -10.13 -4.01
C SER A 187 -0.11 -9.18 -3.52
N GLY A 188 -0.77 -8.45 -4.43
CA GLY A 188 -1.87 -7.55 -4.11
C GLY A 188 -3.09 -8.29 -3.56
N GLY A 189 -3.46 -9.41 -4.17
CA GLY A 189 -4.52 -10.30 -3.70
C GLY A 189 -4.21 -10.92 -2.34
N ALA A 190 -2.96 -11.32 -2.11
CA ALA A 190 -2.50 -11.81 -0.82
C ALA A 190 -2.63 -10.73 0.28
N GLY A 191 -2.23 -9.49 -0.02
CA GLY A 191 -2.39 -8.36 0.89
C GLY A 191 -3.86 -8.05 1.22
N LEU A 192 -4.76 -8.13 0.23
CA LEU A 192 -6.20 -7.98 0.45
C LEU A 192 -6.73 -9.03 1.42
N ILE A 193 -6.34 -10.29 1.25
CA ILE A 193 -6.73 -11.40 2.14
C ILE A 193 -6.29 -11.11 3.59
N VAL A 194 -5.06 -10.67 3.78
CA VAL A 194 -4.53 -10.34 5.12
C VAL A 194 -5.36 -9.23 5.79
N ILE A 195 -5.78 -8.21 5.03
CA ILE A 195 -6.66 -7.14 5.54
C ILE A 195 -8.01 -7.73 5.98
N ILE A 196 -8.66 -8.54 5.14
CA ILE A 196 -9.97 -9.14 5.43
C ILE A 196 -9.89 -10.07 6.64
N GLU A 197 -8.84 -10.87 6.76
CA GLU A 197 -8.62 -11.70 7.95
C GLU A 197 -8.51 -10.86 9.24
N GLY A 198 -7.81 -9.72 9.18
CA GLY A 198 -7.74 -8.79 10.30
C GLY A 198 -9.10 -8.17 10.64
N MET A 199 -9.93 -7.86 9.64
CA MET A 199 -11.29 -7.37 9.85
C MET A 199 -12.16 -8.40 10.56
N ILE A 200 -12.12 -9.66 10.14
CA ILE A 200 -12.86 -10.77 10.76
C ILE A 200 -12.41 -10.99 12.20
N SER A 201 -11.09 -10.99 12.48
CA SER A 201 -10.56 -11.13 13.83
C SER A 201 -11.12 -10.07 14.78
N ALA A 202 -11.23 -8.80 14.31
CA ALA A 202 -11.82 -7.72 15.11
C ALA A 202 -13.31 -7.98 15.45
N LEU A 203 -14.10 -8.50 14.49
CA LEU A 203 -15.50 -8.88 14.73
C LEU A 203 -15.62 -9.98 15.80
N ARG A 204 -14.61 -10.84 15.92
CA ARG A 204 -14.51 -11.88 16.94
C ARG A 204 -13.96 -11.39 18.27
N GLY A 205 -13.57 -10.11 18.36
CA GLY A 205 -12.98 -9.51 19.55
C GLY A 205 -11.48 -9.71 19.69
N GLU A 206 -10.80 -10.18 18.64
CA GLU A 206 -9.36 -10.36 18.59
C GLU A 206 -8.72 -9.13 17.95
N VAL A 207 -7.99 -8.34 18.74
CA VAL A 207 -7.32 -7.12 18.25
C VAL A 207 -5.82 -7.37 18.17
N TYR A 208 -5.26 -7.16 16.97
CA TYR A 208 -3.82 -7.24 16.75
C TYR A 208 -3.10 -6.04 17.38
N GLN A 209 -1.89 -6.29 17.86
CA GLN A 209 -0.94 -5.25 18.26
C GLN A 209 0.12 -5.11 17.18
N GLU A 210 0.71 -3.93 17.07
CA GLU A 210 1.85 -3.72 16.18
C GLU A 210 3.05 -4.52 16.72
N GLU A 211 3.57 -5.42 15.88
CA GLU A 211 4.79 -6.16 16.18
C GLU A 211 6.00 -5.30 15.80
N GLN A 212 7.08 -5.41 16.58
CA GLN A 212 8.35 -4.82 16.19
C GLN A 212 8.89 -5.53 14.94
N ALA A 213 9.39 -4.77 13.99
CA ALA A 213 9.94 -5.31 12.75
C ALA A 213 11.07 -6.30 13.07
N LYS A 214 10.91 -7.55 12.65
CA LYS A 214 11.99 -8.56 12.67
C LYS A 214 12.83 -8.38 11.41
N ALA A 215 14.14 -8.57 11.53
CA ALA A 215 15.01 -8.60 10.35
C ALA A 215 14.51 -9.70 9.40
N HIS A 216 14.22 -9.31 8.15
CA HIS A 216 13.73 -10.21 7.13
C HIS A 216 14.70 -10.19 5.95
N VAL A 217 15.07 -11.37 5.47
CA VAL A 217 15.89 -11.50 4.25
C VAL A 217 14.94 -11.56 3.08
N ALA A 218 14.99 -10.55 2.22
CA ALA A 218 14.14 -10.47 1.03
C ALA A 218 14.43 -11.66 0.09
N LYS A 219 13.38 -12.29 -0.43
CA LYS A 219 13.50 -13.28 -1.49
C LYS A 219 13.56 -12.55 -2.82
N VAL A 220 14.62 -12.77 -3.57
CA VAL A 220 14.76 -12.26 -4.93
C VAL A 220 14.28 -13.32 -5.90
N HIS A 221 13.39 -12.90 -6.80
CA HIS A 221 12.95 -13.75 -7.91
C HIS A 221 13.69 -13.30 -9.17
N ASP A 222 14.51 -14.21 -9.72
CA ASP A 222 15.15 -14.01 -11.01
C ASP A 222 14.08 -14.10 -12.11
N ILE A 223 13.76 -12.97 -12.72
CA ILE A 223 12.90 -12.93 -13.91
C ILE A 223 13.81 -12.75 -15.11
N GLU A 224 13.99 -13.81 -15.91
CA GLU A 224 14.65 -13.74 -17.21
C GLU A 224 13.72 -13.03 -18.22
N GLY A 225 14.02 -11.75 -18.51
CA GLY A 225 13.34 -10.96 -19.53
C GLY A 225 13.88 -9.54 -19.56
N GLU A 226 14.01 -8.96 -20.76
CA GLU A 226 14.29 -7.52 -20.92
C GLU A 226 13.04 -6.72 -20.49
N VAL A 227 12.92 -6.46 -19.18
CA VAL A 227 11.92 -5.50 -18.68
C VAL A 227 12.53 -4.10 -18.86
N GLU A 228 11.93 -3.32 -19.75
CA GLU A 228 12.37 -1.96 -20.03
C GLU A 228 11.93 -1.04 -18.89
N PHE A 229 12.75 -0.99 -17.81
CA PHE A 229 12.51 -0.13 -16.66
C PHE A 229 12.59 1.35 -17.07
N GLY A 230 11.75 2.16 -16.46
CA GLY A 230 11.76 3.61 -16.55
C GLY A 230 11.69 4.21 -15.16
N TYR A 231 10.89 5.25 -15.04
CA TYR A 231 10.62 5.90 -13.75
C TYR A 231 9.18 5.61 -13.31
N CYS A 232 9.01 5.14 -12.08
CA CYS A 232 7.73 5.22 -11.39
C CYS A 232 7.47 6.68 -11.05
N THR A 233 6.43 7.26 -11.61
CA THR A 233 6.09 8.67 -11.45
C THR A 233 4.70 8.80 -10.87
N GLU A 234 4.62 9.33 -9.66
CA GLU A 234 3.37 9.57 -8.94
C GLU A 234 3.23 11.05 -8.60
N PHE A 235 2.04 11.58 -8.79
CA PHE A 235 1.74 12.94 -8.36
C PHE A 235 0.26 13.13 -8.03
N ILE A 236 0.00 14.07 -7.12
CA ILE A 236 -1.33 14.54 -6.77
C ILE A 236 -1.45 15.98 -7.20
N ILE A 237 -2.46 16.28 -8.01
CA ILE A 237 -2.80 17.62 -8.47
C ILE A 237 -3.95 18.12 -7.60
N GLN A 238 -3.80 19.31 -6.99
CA GLN A 238 -4.93 20.10 -6.52
C GLN A 238 -5.57 20.74 -7.74
N LEU A 239 -6.77 20.30 -8.10
CA LEU A 239 -7.45 20.78 -9.31
C LEU A 239 -7.83 22.25 -9.14
N ASP A 240 -7.53 23.04 -10.19
CA ASP A 240 -7.92 24.43 -10.28
C ASP A 240 -9.39 24.52 -10.66
N PRO A 241 -10.28 25.08 -9.81
CA PRO A 241 -11.71 25.16 -10.11
C PRO A 241 -12.04 26.03 -11.33
N GLU A 242 -11.13 26.91 -11.77
CA GLU A 242 -11.29 27.71 -12.98
C GLU A 242 -10.91 26.94 -14.26
N LYS A 243 -10.22 25.81 -14.13
CA LYS A 243 -9.80 24.98 -15.25
C LYS A 243 -10.71 23.77 -15.42
N ARG A 244 -11.14 23.53 -16.64
CA ARG A 244 -11.93 22.35 -16.95
C ARG A 244 -11.04 21.09 -16.96
N PHE A 245 -11.08 20.31 -15.88
CA PHE A 245 -10.42 19.01 -15.83
C PHE A 245 -11.14 17.99 -16.73
N ASN A 246 -10.36 17.20 -17.46
CA ASN A 246 -10.87 16.09 -18.27
C ASN A 246 -9.95 14.87 -18.09
N LYS A 247 -10.41 13.93 -17.28
CA LYS A 247 -9.69 12.68 -16.97
C LYS A 247 -9.33 11.90 -18.22
N ASP A 248 -10.27 11.71 -19.16
CA ASP A 248 -10.06 10.88 -20.35
C ASP A 248 -8.99 11.48 -21.28
N LYS A 249 -8.96 12.82 -21.37
CA LYS A 249 -7.92 13.52 -22.11
C LYS A 249 -6.55 13.32 -21.49
N LEU A 250 -6.44 13.46 -20.17
CA LEU A 250 -5.18 13.26 -19.44
C LEU A 250 -4.69 11.81 -19.61
N VAL A 251 -5.57 10.84 -19.37
CA VAL A 251 -5.28 9.41 -19.59
C VAL A 251 -4.75 9.16 -21.00
N LYS A 252 -5.45 9.64 -22.03
CA LYS A 252 -5.04 9.47 -23.43
C LYS A 252 -3.68 10.09 -23.76
N GLN A 253 -3.31 11.18 -23.08
CA GLN A 253 -2.00 11.81 -23.24
C GLN A 253 -0.92 11.00 -22.53
N LEU A 254 -1.17 10.54 -21.30
CA LEU A 254 -0.24 9.71 -20.51
C LEU A 254 0.04 8.36 -21.19
N THR A 255 -0.96 7.74 -21.82
CA THR A 255 -0.80 6.47 -22.58
C THR A 255 0.22 6.55 -23.72
N ARG A 256 0.56 7.76 -24.18
CA ARG A 256 1.61 7.97 -25.19
C ARG A 256 3.01 8.08 -24.58
N LEU A 257 3.09 8.30 -23.27
CA LEU A 257 4.35 8.53 -22.56
C LEU A 257 4.82 7.30 -21.79
N GLY A 258 3.91 6.36 -21.47
CA GLY A 258 4.26 5.22 -20.65
C GLY A 258 3.11 4.22 -20.48
N ASP A 259 3.30 3.33 -19.55
CA ASP A 259 2.37 2.25 -19.18
C ASP A 259 2.03 2.26 -17.71
N SER A 260 1.37 1.19 -17.21
CA SER A 260 0.97 1.03 -15.79
C SER A 260 0.23 2.26 -15.24
N ILE A 261 -0.60 2.87 -16.09
CA ILE A 261 -1.22 4.16 -15.79
C ILE A 261 -2.47 3.97 -14.95
N VAL A 262 -2.50 4.65 -13.81
CA VAL A 262 -3.68 4.77 -12.95
C VAL A 262 -3.97 6.25 -12.71
N VAL A 263 -5.17 6.70 -13.07
CA VAL A 263 -5.64 8.08 -12.85
C VAL A 263 -6.92 8.05 -12.05
N VAL A 264 -6.89 8.65 -10.86
CA VAL A 264 -8.04 8.77 -9.97
C VAL A 264 -8.28 10.23 -9.66
N ALA A 265 -9.52 10.68 -9.79
CA ALA A 265 -9.88 12.05 -9.50
C ALA A 265 -11.21 12.12 -8.75
N ASP A 266 -11.33 13.11 -7.88
CA ASP A 266 -12.57 13.64 -7.35
C ASP A 266 -12.74 15.11 -7.78
N ASP A 267 -13.63 15.86 -7.13
CA ASP A 267 -13.91 17.26 -7.48
C ASP A 267 -12.75 18.22 -7.11
N GLU A 268 -11.85 17.81 -6.22
CA GLU A 268 -10.79 18.67 -5.67
C GLU A 268 -9.39 18.24 -6.10
N ILE A 269 -9.16 16.94 -6.25
CA ILE A 269 -7.83 16.39 -6.50
C ILE A 269 -7.81 15.36 -7.62
N CYS A 270 -6.66 15.27 -8.29
CA CYS A 270 -6.38 14.19 -9.23
C CYS A 270 -5.06 13.52 -8.86
N LYS A 271 -5.09 12.21 -8.60
CA LYS A 271 -3.90 11.39 -8.40
C LYS A 271 -3.57 10.64 -9.67
N VAL A 272 -2.29 10.70 -10.05
CA VAL A 272 -1.73 10.01 -11.21
C VAL A 272 -0.60 9.11 -10.74
N HIS A 273 -0.57 7.89 -11.27
CA HIS A 273 0.57 6.98 -11.25
C HIS A 273 0.86 6.55 -12.70
N VAL A 274 2.11 6.59 -13.13
CA VAL A 274 2.53 6.19 -14.46
C VAL A 274 3.98 5.72 -14.46
N HIS A 275 4.27 4.62 -15.17
CA HIS A 275 5.63 4.20 -15.48
C HIS A 275 6.04 4.82 -16.83
N THR A 276 7.08 5.64 -16.83
CA THR A 276 7.50 6.39 -18.02
C THR A 276 9.01 6.60 -18.06
N LYS A 277 9.56 6.72 -19.27
CA LYS A 277 10.95 7.14 -19.49
C LYS A 277 11.14 8.65 -19.40
N THR A 278 10.07 9.43 -19.52
CA THR A 278 10.08 10.90 -19.53
C THR A 278 9.17 11.47 -18.44
N PRO A 279 9.56 11.36 -17.15
CA PRO A 279 8.71 11.81 -16.03
C PRO A 279 8.36 13.31 -16.11
N GLY A 280 9.28 14.13 -16.65
CA GLY A 280 9.01 15.55 -16.85
C GLY A 280 7.84 15.84 -17.78
N ASP A 281 7.66 15.04 -18.84
CA ASP A 281 6.52 15.20 -19.76
C ASP A 281 5.20 14.85 -19.08
N ALA A 282 5.18 13.80 -18.24
CA ALA A 282 4.02 13.43 -17.45
C ALA A 282 3.63 14.53 -16.46
N LEU A 283 4.60 15.15 -15.79
CA LEU A 283 4.38 16.28 -14.89
C LEU A 283 3.84 17.50 -15.65
N ASN A 284 4.41 17.84 -16.80
CA ASN A 284 3.94 18.95 -17.62
C ASN A 284 2.46 18.79 -18.05
N LEU A 285 2.01 17.56 -18.30
CA LEU A 285 0.60 17.27 -18.58
C LEU A 285 -0.28 17.52 -17.36
N GLY A 286 0.16 17.06 -16.19
CA GLY A 286 -0.57 17.22 -14.92
C GLY A 286 -0.71 18.70 -14.52
N GLN A 287 0.37 19.47 -14.61
CA GLN A 287 0.44 20.87 -14.18
C GLN A 287 -0.53 21.78 -14.94
N GLN A 288 -1.00 21.37 -16.14
CA GLN A 288 -2.02 22.13 -16.87
C GLN A 288 -3.34 22.26 -16.12
N TYR A 289 -3.64 21.32 -15.21
CA TYR A 289 -4.92 21.23 -14.50
C TYR A 289 -4.91 21.83 -13.10
N GLY A 290 -3.73 22.12 -12.52
CA GLY A 290 -3.64 22.67 -11.17
C GLY A 290 -2.22 22.63 -10.60
N GLU A 291 -2.11 22.79 -9.30
CA GLU A 291 -0.85 22.76 -8.57
C GLU A 291 -0.57 21.35 -8.03
N PHE A 292 0.70 20.99 -7.93
CA PHE A 292 1.07 19.72 -7.32
C PHE A 292 1.03 19.80 -5.79
N ALA A 293 0.20 18.95 -5.20
CA ALA A 293 0.19 18.71 -3.76
C ALA A 293 1.30 17.75 -3.33
N THR A 294 1.63 16.76 -4.19
CA THR A 294 2.64 15.74 -3.91
C THR A 294 3.30 15.31 -5.21
N LEU A 295 4.60 15.06 -5.15
CA LEU A 295 5.41 14.51 -6.25
C LEU A 295 6.30 13.40 -5.72
N LYS A 296 6.37 12.28 -6.46
CA LYS A 296 7.29 11.17 -6.21
C LYS A 296 7.77 10.63 -7.55
N ILE A 297 9.07 10.53 -7.73
CA ILE A 297 9.69 9.94 -8.93
C ILE A 297 10.79 9.01 -8.45
N GLU A 298 10.72 7.75 -8.85
CA GLU A 298 11.71 6.73 -8.51
C GLU A 298 12.24 6.05 -9.78
N ASN A 299 13.54 5.81 -9.82
CA ASN A 299 14.16 5.10 -10.93
C ASN A 299 14.08 3.58 -10.67
N MET A 300 13.18 2.91 -11.38
CA MET A 300 12.93 1.47 -11.20
C MET A 300 14.13 0.60 -11.61
N THR A 301 14.96 1.07 -12.55
CA THR A 301 16.19 0.36 -12.92
C THR A 301 17.18 0.31 -11.77
N LEU A 302 17.35 1.42 -11.05
CA LEU A 302 18.24 1.48 -9.88
C LEU A 302 17.69 0.64 -8.73
N GLN A 303 16.39 0.70 -8.46
CA GLN A 303 15.75 -0.12 -7.42
C GLN A 303 15.94 -1.61 -7.67
N HIS A 304 15.74 -2.05 -8.91
CA HIS A 304 15.94 -3.46 -9.27
C HIS A 304 17.41 -3.90 -9.10
N THR A 305 18.36 -3.05 -9.52
CA THR A 305 19.80 -3.32 -9.37
C THR A 305 20.20 -3.40 -7.90
N GLU A 306 19.68 -2.53 -7.03
CA GLU A 306 19.96 -2.56 -5.59
C GLU A 306 19.41 -3.82 -4.91
N ILE A 307 18.22 -4.29 -5.31
CA ILE A 307 17.64 -5.53 -4.80
C ILE A 307 18.54 -6.73 -5.15
N LEU A 308 19.03 -6.80 -6.40
CA LEU A 308 19.93 -7.87 -6.84
C LEU A 308 21.27 -7.85 -6.09
N LEU A 309 21.89 -6.68 -5.94
CA LEU A 309 23.15 -6.52 -5.22
C LEU A 309 23.03 -6.85 -3.73
N ASN A 310 21.93 -6.49 -3.09
CA ASN A 310 21.69 -6.80 -1.68
C ASN A 310 21.41 -8.30 -1.46
N ALA A 311 20.82 -8.99 -2.44
CA ALA A 311 20.63 -10.43 -2.39
C ALA A 311 21.94 -11.21 -2.52
N GLU A 312 22.83 -10.78 -3.41
CA GLU A 312 24.16 -11.39 -3.54
C GLU A 312 25.04 -11.20 -2.29
N SER A 313 24.93 -10.04 -1.60
CA SER A 313 25.66 -9.77 -0.37
C SER A 313 25.13 -10.53 0.85
N SER A 314 23.84 -10.86 0.90
CA SER A 314 23.23 -11.58 2.03
C SER A 314 23.55 -13.06 2.09
N VAL A 315 24.16 -13.66 1.05
CA VAL A 315 24.58 -15.08 1.01
C VAL A 315 25.89 -15.31 1.79
N HIS A 316 26.60 -14.26 2.24
CA HIS A 316 27.94 -14.38 2.84
C HIS A 316 28.07 -13.93 4.30
N GLU A 317 27.02 -13.55 5.02
CA GLU A 317 27.15 -13.25 6.45
C GLU A 317 26.09 -13.96 7.30
N GLU A 318 26.49 -15.07 7.92
CA GLU A 318 25.87 -15.53 9.18
C GLU A 318 26.26 -14.54 10.28
N ALA A 319 25.47 -13.48 10.44
CA ALA A 319 25.64 -12.56 11.56
C ALA A 319 25.11 -13.18 12.85
N THR A 320 26.01 -13.50 13.75
CA THR A 320 25.69 -13.78 15.15
C THR A 320 25.07 -12.52 15.78
N PRO A 321 23.94 -12.62 16.49
CA PRO A 321 23.33 -11.47 17.16
C PRO A 321 24.20 -11.04 18.35
N THR A 322 24.76 -9.85 18.28
CA THR A 322 25.34 -9.18 19.45
C THR A 322 24.23 -8.51 20.27
N PRO A 323 24.18 -8.69 21.58
CA PRO A 323 23.21 -8.00 22.44
C PRO A 323 23.52 -6.49 22.44
N HIS A 324 22.48 -5.67 22.22
CA HIS A 324 22.57 -4.23 22.42
C HIS A 324 22.68 -3.95 23.93
N ASP A 325 23.89 -3.76 24.41
CA ASP A 325 24.16 -3.15 25.69
C ASP A 325 23.91 -1.64 25.60
N VAL A 326 22.89 -1.17 26.29
CA VAL A 326 22.63 0.26 26.47
C VAL A 326 23.69 0.82 27.41
N PHE A 327 24.82 1.25 26.86
CA PHE A 327 25.82 1.98 27.63
C PHE A 327 25.40 3.44 27.78
N ARG A 328 25.06 3.85 29.01
CA ARG A 328 25.07 5.26 29.40
C ARG A 328 26.53 5.72 29.44
N VAL A 329 26.95 6.44 28.42
CA VAL A 329 28.25 7.08 28.40
C VAL A 329 28.11 8.47 29.05
N GLU A 330 28.85 8.72 30.14
CA GLU A 330 28.98 10.09 30.68
C GLU A 330 29.59 11.01 29.62
N ALA A 331 28.94 12.14 29.37
CA ALA A 331 29.39 13.13 28.38
C ALA A 331 30.77 13.65 28.71
N LYS A 332 31.77 13.22 27.99
CA LYS A 332 33.19 13.67 28.13
C LYS A 332 33.50 14.94 27.36
N LYS A 333 32.62 15.40 26.47
CA LYS A 333 32.79 16.57 25.61
C LYS A 333 31.62 17.53 25.78
N LYS A 334 31.90 18.84 25.64
CA LYS A 334 30.87 19.89 25.72
C LYS A 334 29.90 19.87 24.52
N TYR A 335 30.34 19.34 23.40
CA TYR A 335 29.57 19.19 22.16
C TYR A 335 29.80 17.80 21.58
N GLY A 336 28.77 17.12 21.11
CA GLY A 336 28.85 15.88 20.34
C GLY A 336 28.44 16.13 18.89
N LEU A 337 29.13 15.50 17.96
CA LEU A 337 28.82 15.53 16.53
C LEU A 337 28.15 14.21 16.14
N ILE A 338 26.89 14.31 15.66
CA ILE A 338 26.15 13.18 15.11
C ILE A 338 26.00 13.43 13.61
N SER A 339 26.23 12.41 12.79
CA SER A 339 26.03 12.48 11.35
C SER A 339 25.19 11.31 10.88
N VAL A 340 24.33 11.56 9.88
CA VAL A 340 23.57 10.55 9.17
C VAL A 340 24.26 10.28 7.84
N VAL A 341 24.68 9.03 7.61
CA VAL A 341 25.39 8.64 6.38
C VAL A 341 24.88 7.28 5.91
N ASN A 342 25.10 6.99 4.63
CA ASN A 342 24.81 5.68 4.05
C ASN A 342 26.05 5.15 3.31
N GLY A 343 26.38 3.88 3.54
CA GLY A 343 27.49 3.17 2.91
C GLY A 343 28.82 3.26 3.67
N ASP A 344 29.56 2.16 3.65
CA ASP A 344 30.79 1.92 4.44
C ASP A 344 31.90 2.96 4.17
N GLY A 345 32.03 3.43 2.94
CA GLY A 345 33.03 4.42 2.57
C GLY A 345 32.80 5.77 3.24
N LEU A 346 31.56 6.26 3.27
CA LEU A 346 31.20 7.49 3.96
C LEU A 346 31.28 7.32 5.48
N HIS A 347 30.89 6.17 5.99
CA HIS A 347 31.01 5.80 7.40
C HIS A 347 32.46 5.91 7.89
N ALA A 348 33.41 5.32 7.16
CA ALA A 348 34.84 5.40 7.48
C ALA A 348 35.35 6.83 7.42
N MET A 349 35.01 7.59 6.39
CA MET A 349 35.43 8.97 6.20
C MET A 349 34.92 9.90 7.31
N PHE A 350 33.65 9.84 7.70
CA PHE A 350 33.07 10.65 8.76
C PHE A 350 33.65 10.31 10.14
N LYS A 351 33.96 9.02 10.36
CA LYS A 351 34.65 8.56 11.57
C LYS A 351 36.05 9.13 11.66
N GLU A 352 36.82 9.18 10.57
CA GLU A 352 38.14 9.80 10.50
C GLU A 352 38.08 11.33 10.70
N MET A 353 36.99 11.98 10.25
CA MET A 353 36.75 13.41 10.47
C MET A 353 36.36 13.74 11.93
N GLY A 354 36.24 12.75 12.81
CA GLY A 354 36.00 12.94 14.23
C GLY A 354 34.53 13.07 14.63
N VAL A 355 33.60 12.56 13.82
CA VAL A 355 32.19 12.44 14.18
C VAL A 355 32.06 11.46 15.34
N ASP A 356 31.37 11.86 16.40
CA ASP A 356 31.25 11.07 17.64
C ASP A 356 30.27 9.89 17.51
N ARG A 357 29.19 10.09 16.73
CA ARG A 357 28.20 9.07 16.42
C ARG A 357 27.75 9.16 14.98
N ILE A 358 27.64 8.02 14.33
CA ILE A 358 27.14 7.90 12.97
C ILE A 358 25.87 7.07 13.02
N ILE A 359 24.82 7.61 12.43
CA ILE A 359 23.53 6.94 12.24
C ILE A 359 23.48 6.49 10.79
N ASP A 360 23.18 5.21 10.57
CA ASP A 360 22.92 4.71 9.23
C ASP A 360 21.61 5.31 8.71
N GLY A 361 21.71 6.09 7.64
CA GLY A 361 20.56 6.79 7.05
C GLY A 361 19.59 5.90 6.30
N GLY A 362 19.94 4.63 6.08
CA GLY A 362 19.17 3.73 5.25
C GLY A 362 18.93 4.32 3.85
N GLN A 363 17.99 3.77 3.11
CA GLN A 363 17.69 4.20 1.73
C GLN A 363 17.16 5.64 1.64
N THR A 364 16.52 6.16 2.68
CA THR A 364 15.86 7.48 2.65
C THR A 364 16.70 8.61 3.21
N MET A 365 17.85 8.33 3.85
CA MET A 365 18.66 9.30 4.58
C MET A 365 17.88 10.08 5.66
N ASN A 366 16.75 9.56 6.11
CA ASN A 366 15.85 10.12 7.12
C ASN A 366 15.72 9.17 8.30
N PRO A 367 16.65 9.20 9.26
CA PRO A 367 16.56 8.41 10.47
C PRO A 367 15.33 8.81 11.27
N SER A 368 14.77 7.88 12.02
CA SER A 368 13.67 8.18 12.95
C SER A 368 14.15 9.05 14.12
N THR A 369 13.21 9.71 14.79
CA THR A 369 13.54 10.45 16.03
C THR A 369 14.16 9.52 17.08
N GLU A 370 13.77 8.25 17.09
CA GLU A 370 14.31 7.23 18.00
C GLU A 370 15.75 6.88 17.68
N ASP A 371 16.14 6.78 16.40
CA ASP A 371 17.51 6.57 15.97
C ASP A 371 18.42 7.73 16.41
N ILE A 372 17.91 8.96 16.29
CA ILE A 372 18.66 10.17 16.71
C ILE A 372 18.79 10.23 18.23
N LEU A 373 17.76 9.87 18.99
CA LEU A 373 17.78 9.89 20.46
C LEU A 373 18.63 8.75 21.05
N SER A 374 18.79 7.66 20.31
CA SER A 374 19.59 6.50 20.71
C SER A 374 21.08 6.67 20.40
N ALA A 375 21.43 7.58 19.54
CA ALA A 375 22.80 7.89 19.14
C ALA A 375 23.48 8.86 20.11
#